data_360d8d62a9ef563402cb7a947cdd8f0f
#
_entry.id   360d8d62a9ef563402cb7a947cdd8f0f
#
_cell.length_a   1.000
_cell.length_b   1.000
_cell.length_c   1.000
_cell.angle_alpha   90.00
_cell.angle_beta   90.00
_cell.angle_gamma   90.00
#
_symmetry.space_group_name_H-M   'P 1'
#
loop_
_entity.id
_entity.type
_entity.pdbx_description
1 polymer ?
#
loop_
_entity_poly.entity_id
_entity_poly.type
_entity_poly.pdbx_seq_one_letter_code
_entity_poly.pdbx_strand_id
1 'polypeptide(L)'
;MKFKLNIIFALFFTIFCVNRLQAQEKAFPKKGEGITLFLKRHNRTGISYQKQFIELNKNKLGKGNTLRIGVKYTLPPLQGKEAVASAIKRANYEPLFGKELASYKVTSSELKGACFYLVSGHGGPDPGAIGRIGKIELHEDEYAYDIVLRLARNLMTKGAKVHIIIQDAKDGIRDDKYLKNSKRETCMGSPIPFNQVRRLKQRSDKINTLFKQDKYAYKRAIFVHVDSRNKGHQTDVFFYHQNKNSESKHLAKTMRTTFTHKYKKPVSYTHLRAHETGAY
;
A
#
# COMPACT_ATOMS: atom_id res chain seq x y z
N MET A 1 57.30 17.58 47.17
CA MET A 1 57.29 16.51 46.17
C MET A 1 55.89 16.11 45.87
N LYS A 2 55.32 16.57 44.74
CA LYS A 2 53.92 16.24 44.33
C LYS A 2 54.02 15.37 43.09
N PHE A 3 53.64 14.09 43.23
CA PHE A 3 53.52 13.16 42.13
C PHE A 3 52.24 13.45 41.32
N LYS A 4 52.38 13.77 40.03
CA LYS A 4 51.27 13.88 39.08
C LYS A 4 51.06 12.46 38.51
N LEU A 5 49.90 11.89 38.79
CA LEU A 5 49.44 10.62 38.18
C LEU A 5 48.75 10.95 36.84
N ASN A 6 49.41 10.63 35.72
CA ASN A 6 48.82 10.71 34.41
C ASN A 6 48.01 9.44 34.15
N ILE A 7 46.68 9.56 34.14
CA ILE A 7 45.78 8.51 33.73
C ILE A 7 45.62 8.62 32.21
N ILE A 8 46.22 7.68 31.47
CA ILE A 8 45.99 7.51 30.04
C ILE A 8 44.67 6.72 29.89
N PHE A 9 43.63 7.39 29.44
CA PHE A 9 42.36 6.76 29.07
C PHE A 9 42.52 6.12 27.69
N ALA A 10 42.81 4.83 27.62
CA ALA A 10 42.76 4.06 26.39
C ALA A 10 41.30 3.78 26.05
N LEU A 11 40.76 4.54 25.09
CA LEU A 11 39.42 4.33 24.54
C LEU A 11 39.48 3.09 23.64
N PHE A 12 39.14 1.92 24.19
CA PHE A 12 38.89 0.72 23.40
C PHE A 12 37.55 0.90 22.66
N PHE A 13 37.63 1.31 21.39
CA PHE A 13 36.51 1.32 20.48
C PHE A 13 36.21 -0.14 20.08
N THR A 14 35.47 -0.86 20.91
CA THR A 14 34.91 -2.15 20.52
C THR A 14 33.83 -1.90 19.47
N ILE A 15 34.19 -2.11 18.19
CA ILE A 15 33.24 -2.25 17.09
C ILE A 15 32.40 -3.49 17.41
N PHE A 16 31.24 -3.28 18.02
CA PHE A 16 30.22 -4.29 18.16
C PHE A 16 29.67 -4.53 16.75
N CYS A 17 30.26 -5.48 16.02
CA CYS A 17 29.58 -6.12 14.89
C CYS A 17 28.32 -6.77 15.43
N VAL A 18 27.22 -6.03 15.39
CA VAL A 18 25.89 -6.59 15.61
C VAL A 18 25.60 -7.50 14.43
N ASN A 19 26.08 -8.73 14.50
CA ASN A 19 25.55 -9.83 13.73
C ASN A 19 24.07 -9.95 14.10
N ARG A 20 23.19 -9.24 13.39
CA ARG A 20 21.76 -9.55 13.43
C ARG A 20 21.68 -11.02 13.00
N LEU A 21 21.36 -11.88 13.93
CA LEU A 21 20.92 -13.26 13.65
C LEU A 21 19.65 -13.11 12.79
N GLN A 22 19.85 -12.99 11.48
CA GLN A 22 18.76 -13.08 10.54
C GLN A 22 18.32 -14.53 10.58
N ALA A 23 17.12 -14.81 11.08
CA ALA A 23 16.56 -16.15 11.13
C ALA A 23 16.74 -16.80 9.75
N GLN A 24 17.53 -17.87 9.72
CA GLN A 24 17.95 -18.51 8.48
C GLN A 24 16.72 -19.11 7.77
N GLU A 25 16.42 -18.63 6.58
CA GLU A 25 15.25 -19.03 5.81
C GLU A 25 15.29 -20.53 5.51
N LYS A 26 14.17 -21.22 5.70
CA LYS A 26 14.03 -22.66 5.43
C LYS A 26 12.83 -22.93 4.54
N ALA A 27 12.97 -23.88 3.59
CA ALA A 27 11.89 -24.22 2.65
C ALA A 27 11.84 -25.71 2.35
N PHE A 28 10.70 -26.16 1.80
CA PHE A 28 10.48 -27.51 1.32
C PHE A 28 10.66 -27.57 -0.22
N PRO A 29 11.27 -28.64 -0.76
CA PRO A 29 11.32 -28.87 -2.20
C PRO A 29 9.98 -29.35 -2.74
N LYS A 30 9.73 -29.11 -4.02
CA LYS A 30 8.61 -29.67 -4.77
C LYS A 30 8.99 -31.00 -5.39
N LYS A 31 8.02 -31.87 -5.70
CA LYS A 31 8.25 -33.14 -6.36
C LYS A 31 9.00 -32.95 -7.69
N GLY A 32 10.08 -33.67 -7.90
CA GLY A 32 10.93 -33.58 -9.10
C GLY A 32 11.87 -32.37 -9.14
N GLU A 33 11.94 -31.56 -8.08
CA GLU A 33 12.78 -30.38 -8.03
C GLU A 33 14.22 -30.74 -7.61
N GLY A 34 15.20 -30.37 -8.44
CA GLY A 34 16.63 -30.46 -8.09
C GLY A 34 17.12 -29.18 -7.38
N ILE A 35 18.33 -29.23 -6.80
CA ILE A 35 18.91 -28.10 -6.03
C ILE A 35 18.89 -26.81 -6.83
N THR A 36 19.23 -26.83 -8.12
CA THR A 36 19.28 -25.63 -8.96
C THR A 36 17.91 -24.97 -9.09
N LEU A 37 16.88 -25.74 -9.38
CA LEU A 37 15.51 -25.23 -9.51
C LEU A 37 14.96 -24.78 -8.15
N PHE A 38 15.24 -25.53 -7.09
CA PHE A 38 14.86 -25.17 -5.73
C PHE A 38 15.46 -23.83 -5.32
N LEU A 39 16.76 -23.64 -5.53
CA LEU A 39 17.43 -22.38 -5.22
C LEU A 39 16.95 -21.22 -6.11
N LYS A 40 16.76 -21.46 -7.42
CA LYS A 40 16.22 -20.46 -8.36
C LYS A 40 14.82 -19.98 -7.93
N ARG A 41 13.96 -20.89 -7.49
CA ARG A 41 12.61 -20.55 -6.98
C ARG A 41 12.67 -19.64 -5.75
N HIS A 42 13.77 -19.69 -5.02
CA HIS A 42 14.03 -18.85 -3.84
C HIS A 42 15.00 -17.68 -4.13
N ASN A 43 15.13 -17.26 -5.40
CA ASN A 43 16.00 -16.15 -5.84
C ASN A 43 17.49 -16.35 -5.50
N ARG A 44 17.99 -17.57 -5.56
CA ARG A 44 19.38 -17.93 -5.33
C ARG A 44 19.91 -18.63 -6.59
N THR A 45 20.57 -17.86 -7.45
CA THR A 45 21.11 -18.37 -8.73
C THR A 45 22.63 -18.38 -8.72
N GLY A 46 23.19 -19.40 -9.34
CA GLY A 46 24.66 -19.55 -9.50
C GLY A 46 25.30 -20.64 -8.62
N ILE A 47 26.52 -21.02 -9.02
CA ILE A 47 27.29 -22.12 -8.43
C ILE A 47 27.64 -21.83 -6.96
N SER A 48 27.88 -20.57 -6.60
CA SER A 48 28.18 -20.17 -5.23
C SER A 48 27.05 -20.54 -4.26
N TYR A 49 25.79 -20.28 -4.64
CA TYR A 49 24.64 -20.66 -3.83
C TYR A 49 24.44 -22.17 -3.73
N GLN A 50 24.74 -22.91 -4.81
CA GLN A 50 24.65 -24.37 -4.78
C GLN A 50 25.69 -24.98 -3.80
N LYS A 51 26.94 -24.51 -3.84
CA LYS A 51 27.99 -24.93 -2.90
C LYS A 51 27.61 -24.65 -1.45
N GLN A 52 27.15 -23.42 -1.16
CA GLN A 52 26.70 -23.03 0.18
C GLN A 52 25.51 -23.87 0.65
N PHE A 53 24.54 -24.13 -0.25
CA PHE A 53 23.35 -24.92 0.07
C PHE A 53 23.70 -26.36 0.43
N ILE A 54 24.58 -26.99 -0.33
CA ILE A 54 25.07 -28.35 -0.08
C ILE A 54 25.76 -28.42 1.29
N GLU A 55 26.62 -27.46 1.58
CA GLU A 55 27.30 -27.41 2.87
C GLU A 55 26.36 -27.23 4.06
N LEU A 56 25.40 -26.30 3.95
CA LEU A 56 24.38 -26.05 4.98
C LEU A 56 23.45 -27.24 5.24
N ASN A 57 23.33 -28.15 4.27
CA ASN A 57 22.36 -29.25 4.32
C ASN A 57 22.95 -30.63 4.10
N LYS A 58 24.27 -30.79 4.20
CA LYS A 58 24.97 -32.05 3.89
C LYS A 58 24.35 -33.25 4.59
N ASN A 59 23.90 -33.11 5.82
CA ASN A 59 23.30 -34.21 6.61
C ASN A 59 21.83 -34.49 6.27
N LYS A 60 21.21 -33.70 5.38
CA LYS A 60 19.79 -33.82 4.99
C LYS A 60 19.61 -34.27 3.54
N LEU A 61 20.66 -34.12 2.72
CA LEU A 61 20.63 -34.48 1.31
C LEU A 61 20.65 -36.00 1.12
N GLY A 62 20.09 -36.47 0.03
CA GLY A 62 20.17 -37.85 -0.41
C GLY A 62 21.48 -38.14 -1.18
N LYS A 63 21.65 -39.38 -1.63
CA LYS A 63 22.79 -39.79 -2.44
C LYS A 63 22.93 -38.90 -3.69
N GLY A 64 24.13 -38.43 -4.00
CA GLY A 64 24.37 -37.49 -5.11
C GLY A 64 23.76 -36.08 -4.88
N ASN A 65 23.67 -35.64 -3.64
CA ASN A 65 23.11 -34.33 -3.27
C ASN A 65 21.62 -34.12 -3.72
N THR A 66 20.83 -35.20 -3.72
CA THR A 66 19.42 -35.09 -4.09
C THR A 66 18.55 -34.54 -2.96
N LEU A 67 17.49 -33.81 -3.32
CA LEU A 67 16.50 -33.30 -2.39
C LEU A 67 15.48 -34.41 -2.04
N ARG A 68 15.12 -34.49 -0.77
CA ARG A 68 14.08 -35.42 -0.27
C ARG A 68 12.78 -34.66 -0.02
N ILE A 69 11.68 -35.16 -0.53
CA ILE A 69 10.35 -34.59 -0.29
C ILE A 69 10.00 -34.67 1.21
N GLY A 70 9.37 -33.64 1.73
CA GLY A 70 9.02 -33.53 3.16
C GLY A 70 10.15 -33.10 4.08
N VAL A 71 11.39 -32.95 3.55
CA VAL A 71 12.52 -32.43 4.32
C VAL A 71 12.64 -30.92 4.16
N LYS A 72 12.75 -30.20 5.27
CA LYS A 72 12.92 -28.76 5.30
C LYS A 72 14.40 -28.38 5.24
N TYR A 73 14.80 -27.75 4.12
CA TYR A 73 16.20 -27.34 3.87
C TYR A 73 16.44 -25.90 4.24
N THR A 74 17.65 -25.65 4.74
CA THR A 74 18.13 -24.31 5.07
C THR A 74 18.66 -23.64 3.81
N LEU A 75 18.19 -22.43 3.51
CA LEU A 75 18.61 -21.67 2.34
C LEU A 75 19.83 -20.81 2.66
N PRO A 76 20.82 -20.70 1.74
CA PRO A 76 21.91 -19.75 1.88
C PRO A 76 21.40 -18.30 2.01
N PRO A 77 22.07 -17.42 2.75
CA PRO A 77 21.70 -16.00 2.80
C PRO A 77 21.83 -15.36 1.42
N LEU A 78 20.89 -14.47 1.08
CA LEU A 78 20.96 -13.70 -0.17
C LEU A 78 22.12 -12.71 -0.12
N GLN A 79 22.84 -12.54 -1.22
CA GLN A 79 24.01 -11.69 -1.33
C GLN A 79 23.84 -10.62 -2.41
N GLY A 80 24.52 -9.48 -2.24
CA GLY A 80 24.59 -8.43 -3.26
C GLY A 80 23.24 -7.96 -3.81
N LYS A 81 23.10 -7.94 -5.13
CA LYS A 81 21.88 -7.49 -5.82
C LYS A 81 20.64 -8.31 -5.48
N GLU A 82 20.79 -9.61 -5.23
CA GLU A 82 19.67 -10.47 -4.82
C GLU A 82 19.22 -10.17 -3.40
N ALA A 83 20.10 -9.82 -2.49
CA ALA A 83 19.75 -9.37 -1.15
C ALA A 83 19.01 -8.03 -1.21
N VAL A 84 19.45 -7.10 -2.04
CA VAL A 84 18.78 -5.82 -2.28
C VAL A 84 17.41 -6.04 -2.94
N ALA A 85 17.33 -6.87 -3.99
CA ALA A 85 16.07 -7.19 -4.66
C ALA A 85 15.08 -7.91 -3.72
N SER A 86 15.58 -8.79 -2.84
CA SER A 86 14.74 -9.45 -1.82
C SER A 86 14.34 -8.50 -0.68
N ALA A 87 15.20 -7.55 -0.32
CA ALA A 87 14.88 -6.49 0.64
C ALA A 87 13.82 -5.54 0.06
N ILE A 88 13.91 -5.22 -1.24
CA ILE A 88 12.89 -4.46 -1.98
C ILE A 88 11.59 -5.27 -2.06
N LYS A 89 11.65 -6.58 -2.29
CA LYS A 89 10.48 -7.48 -2.31
C LYS A 89 9.86 -7.70 -0.91
N ARG A 90 10.61 -7.45 0.17
CA ARG A 90 10.15 -7.37 1.56
C ARG A 90 9.80 -5.94 1.98
N ALA A 91 10.15 -4.93 1.18
CA ALA A 91 9.57 -3.60 1.32
C ALA A 91 8.05 -3.72 1.09
N ASN A 92 7.30 -2.91 1.78
CA ASN A 92 5.88 -2.83 1.51
C ASN A 92 5.70 -2.47 0.03
N TYR A 93 4.89 -3.26 -0.66
CA TYR A 93 4.73 -3.16 -2.10
C TYR A 93 3.24 -3.19 -2.45
N GLU A 94 2.77 -2.16 -3.12
CA GLU A 94 1.42 -2.04 -3.64
C GLU A 94 1.48 -1.73 -5.14
N PRO A 95 1.20 -2.71 -6.02
CA PRO A 95 1.35 -2.54 -7.46
C PRO A 95 0.43 -1.45 -8.04
N LEU A 96 -0.71 -1.18 -7.38
CA LEU A 96 -1.66 -0.15 -7.80
C LEU A 96 -1.07 1.27 -7.75
N PHE A 97 0.02 1.49 -7.02
CA PHE A 97 0.69 2.80 -7.02
C PHE A 97 1.52 3.08 -8.28
N GLY A 98 1.62 2.10 -9.19
CA GLY A 98 2.43 2.21 -10.41
C GLY A 98 3.91 1.87 -10.17
N LYS A 99 4.63 1.63 -11.28
CA LYS A 99 6.00 1.08 -11.26
C LYS A 99 6.98 1.84 -10.37
N GLU A 100 6.90 3.16 -10.36
CA GLU A 100 7.85 4.02 -9.62
C GLU A 100 7.51 4.13 -8.14
N LEU A 101 6.23 4.12 -7.79
CA LEU A 101 5.74 4.37 -6.44
C LEU A 101 5.25 3.12 -5.71
N ALA A 102 5.25 1.96 -6.37
CA ALA A 102 4.77 0.69 -5.80
C ALA A 102 5.49 0.28 -4.52
N SER A 103 6.80 0.52 -4.44
CA SER A 103 7.56 0.28 -3.22
C SER A 103 7.49 1.47 -2.28
N TYR A 104 7.23 1.21 -1.00
CA TYR A 104 7.18 2.27 0.01
C TYR A 104 7.75 1.80 1.35
N LYS A 105 8.15 2.77 2.19
CA LYS A 105 8.60 2.52 3.56
C LYS A 105 7.53 2.98 4.53
N VAL A 106 7.29 2.20 5.57
CA VAL A 106 6.54 2.68 6.74
C VAL A 106 7.46 3.60 7.54
N THR A 107 7.09 4.87 7.63
CA THR A 107 7.89 5.93 8.25
C THR A 107 7.45 6.26 9.67
N SER A 108 6.23 5.87 10.05
CA SER A 108 5.73 6.02 11.40
C SER A 108 4.74 4.89 11.75
N SER A 109 4.38 4.78 13.01
CA SER A 109 3.36 3.85 13.52
C SER A 109 2.08 4.55 13.98
N GLU A 110 1.89 5.81 13.58
CA GLU A 110 0.74 6.63 14.01
C GLU A 110 -0.61 5.97 13.73
N LEU A 111 -0.71 5.24 12.61
CA LEU A 111 -1.92 4.56 12.19
C LEU A 111 -1.84 3.03 12.34
N LYS A 112 -0.88 2.54 13.14
CA LYS A 112 -0.82 1.11 13.46
C LYS A 112 -2.10 0.68 14.17
N GLY A 113 -2.75 -0.38 13.67
CA GLY A 113 -4.04 -0.84 14.21
C GLY A 113 -5.27 -0.18 13.58
N ALA A 114 -5.07 0.73 12.62
CA ALA A 114 -6.15 1.28 11.81
C ALA A 114 -6.27 0.57 10.45
N CYS A 115 -7.50 0.43 9.97
CA CYS A 115 -7.85 -0.13 8.67
C CYS A 115 -8.78 0.81 7.91
N PHE A 116 -8.43 1.10 6.66
CA PHE A 116 -9.21 1.99 5.80
C PHE A 116 -9.67 1.24 4.54
N TYR A 117 -10.93 1.44 4.17
CA TYR A 117 -11.55 0.98 2.92
C TYR A 117 -11.74 2.21 2.04
N LEU A 118 -10.86 2.39 1.05
CA LEU A 118 -10.86 3.56 0.19
C LEU A 118 -11.56 3.24 -1.13
N VAL A 119 -12.50 4.09 -1.49
CA VAL A 119 -13.31 3.95 -2.69
C VAL A 119 -13.22 5.22 -3.50
N SER A 120 -12.73 5.15 -4.73
CA SER A 120 -12.96 6.19 -5.73
C SER A 120 -14.40 6.13 -6.20
N GLY A 121 -15.03 7.27 -6.35
CA GLY A 121 -16.34 7.37 -7.02
C GLY A 121 -16.26 6.86 -8.45
N HIS A 122 -17.37 6.40 -8.98
CA HIS A 122 -17.49 5.99 -10.40
C HIS A 122 -16.54 4.87 -10.81
N GLY A 123 -16.07 4.85 -12.06
CA GLY A 123 -15.14 3.86 -12.63
C GLY A 123 -15.79 2.79 -13.49
N GLY A 124 -15.00 2.16 -14.36
CA GLY A 124 -15.43 1.19 -15.35
C GLY A 124 -16.37 1.84 -16.40
N PRO A 125 -17.65 1.43 -16.46
CA PRO A 125 -18.59 2.00 -17.41
C PRO A 125 -19.09 3.41 -17.06
N ASP A 126 -18.76 3.93 -15.89
CA ASP A 126 -19.28 5.16 -15.33
C ASP A 126 -18.16 6.18 -15.09
N PRO A 127 -17.97 7.16 -15.97
CA PRO A 127 -16.92 8.16 -15.83
C PRO A 127 -17.21 9.22 -14.75
N GLY A 128 -18.43 9.25 -14.19
CA GLY A 128 -18.87 10.33 -13.31
C GLY A 128 -19.11 11.64 -14.07
N ALA A 129 -18.83 12.76 -13.43
CA ALA A 129 -18.88 14.07 -14.08
C ALA A 129 -17.76 14.20 -15.12
N ILE A 130 -18.08 14.80 -16.26
CA ILE A 130 -17.13 15.04 -17.37
C ILE A 130 -16.90 16.53 -17.50
N GLY A 131 -15.70 16.98 -17.11
CA GLY A 131 -15.21 18.32 -17.44
C GLY A 131 -14.51 18.35 -18.80
N ARG A 132 -14.30 19.58 -19.38
CA ARG A 132 -13.61 19.75 -20.64
C ARG A 132 -12.67 20.95 -20.62
N ILE A 133 -11.48 20.75 -21.16
CA ILE A 133 -10.51 21.82 -21.43
C ILE A 133 -10.11 21.71 -22.91
N GLY A 134 -10.70 22.58 -23.73
CA GLY A 134 -10.58 22.47 -25.18
C GLY A 134 -11.18 21.14 -25.67
N LYS A 135 -10.36 20.31 -26.30
CA LYS A 135 -10.74 18.97 -26.79
C LYS A 135 -10.50 17.84 -25.79
N ILE A 136 -9.96 18.15 -24.61
CA ILE A 136 -9.60 17.15 -23.61
C ILE A 136 -10.78 16.98 -22.65
N GLU A 137 -11.24 15.74 -22.49
CA GLU A 137 -12.23 15.37 -21.46
C GLU A 137 -11.52 14.97 -20.18
N LEU A 138 -12.03 15.48 -19.06
CA LEU A 138 -11.58 15.18 -17.71
C LEU A 138 -12.69 14.38 -17.02
N HIS A 139 -12.45 13.10 -16.79
CA HIS A 139 -13.42 12.20 -16.16
C HIS A 139 -13.22 12.17 -14.64
N GLU A 140 -14.29 12.31 -13.90
CA GLU A 140 -14.26 12.33 -12.42
C GLU A 140 -13.59 11.09 -11.83
N ASP A 141 -13.90 9.91 -12.35
CA ASP A 141 -13.39 8.63 -11.86
C ASP A 141 -11.86 8.56 -11.87
N GLU A 142 -11.21 9.08 -12.91
CA GLU A 142 -9.75 9.10 -13.05
C GLU A 142 -9.07 9.94 -11.95
N TYR A 143 -9.62 11.13 -11.68
CA TYR A 143 -9.09 12.02 -10.65
C TYR A 143 -9.42 11.52 -9.24
N ALA A 144 -10.62 10.99 -9.03
CA ALA A 144 -10.99 10.36 -7.77
C ALA A 144 -10.09 9.17 -7.46
N TYR A 145 -9.77 8.35 -8.46
CA TYR A 145 -8.87 7.21 -8.32
C TYR A 145 -7.44 7.65 -7.96
N ASP A 146 -6.87 8.62 -8.66
CA ASP A 146 -5.53 9.13 -8.35
C ASP A 146 -5.44 9.70 -6.92
N ILE A 147 -6.45 10.45 -6.48
CA ILE A 147 -6.53 10.95 -5.09
C ILE A 147 -6.58 9.78 -4.09
N VAL A 148 -7.37 8.74 -4.38
CA VAL A 148 -7.45 7.54 -3.53
C VAL A 148 -6.11 6.83 -3.44
N LEU A 149 -5.37 6.69 -4.54
CA LEU A 149 -4.04 6.07 -4.52
C LEU A 149 -3.03 6.87 -3.68
N ARG A 150 -3.02 8.20 -3.81
CA ARG A 150 -2.18 9.09 -3.00
C ARG A 150 -2.52 9.00 -1.52
N LEU A 151 -3.82 9.00 -1.20
CA LEU A 151 -4.30 8.83 0.17
C LEU A 151 -3.90 7.44 0.73
N ALA A 152 -4.12 6.38 -0.05
CA ALA A 152 -3.75 5.01 0.33
C ALA A 152 -2.27 4.92 0.67
N ARG A 153 -1.40 5.43 -0.22
CA ARG A 153 0.04 5.44 0.00
C ARG A 153 0.44 6.19 1.25
N ASN A 154 -0.17 7.35 1.49
CA ASN A 154 0.10 8.16 2.68
C ASN A 154 -0.31 7.43 3.98
N LEU A 155 -1.49 6.82 4.01
CA LEU A 155 -1.96 6.04 5.15
C LEU A 155 -1.08 4.80 5.40
N MET A 156 -0.69 4.08 4.34
CA MET A 156 0.18 2.91 4.44
C MET A 156 1.59 3.27 4.93
N THR A 157 2.15 4.42 4.52
CA THR A 157 3.45 4.88 5.04
C THR A 157 3.40 5.24 6.52
N LYS A 158 2.22 5.50 7.07
CA LYS A 158 1.97 5.73 8.51
C LYS A 158 1.57 4.47 9.28
N GLY A 159 1.62 3.32 8.65
CA GLY A 159 1.39 2.01 9.28
C GLY A 159 -0.05 1.51 9.25
N ALA A 160 -0.96 2.18 8.53
CA ALA A 160 -2.32 1.71 8.37
C ALA A 160 -2.42 0.48 7.44
N LYS A 161 -3.41 -0.37 7.68
CA LYS A 161 -3.93 -1.29 6.67
C LYS A 161 -4.88 -0.53 5.75
N VAL A 162 -4.73 -0.71 4.44
CA VAL A 162 -5.62 -0.07 3.46
C VAL A 162 -6.12 -1.11 2.47
N HIS A 163 -7.41 -1.05 2.14
CA HIS A 163 -8.02 -1.74 1.03
C HIS A 163 -8.47 -0.72 0.00
N ILE A 164 -7.94 -0.81 -1.22
CA ILE A 164 -8.34 0.00 -2.37
C ILE A 164 -9.43 -0.79 -3.09
N ILE A 165 -10.66 -0.30 -3.07
CA ILE A 165 -11.84 -1.07 -3.52
C ILE A 165 -12.02 -1.01 -5.03
N ILE A 166 -11.83 0.17 -5.64
CA ILE A 166 -11.84 0.32 -7.09
C ILE A 166 -10.39 0.35 -7.56
N GLN A 167 -10.06 -0.44 -8.58
CA GLN A 167 -8.69 -0.72 -8.97
C GLN A 167 -8.54 -0.69 -10.49
N ASP A 168 -7.54 0.00 -11.01
CA ASP A 168 -6.99 -0.17 -12.35
C ASP A 168 -5.56 -0.73 -12.23
N ALA A 169 -5.33 -1.90 -12.82
CA ALA A 169 -4.02 -2.57 -12.75
C ALA A 169 -2.92 -1.90 -13.59
N LYS A 170 -3.28 -0.95 -14.46
CA LYS A 170 -2.35 -0.26 -15.36
C LYS A 170 -2.06 1.17 -14.93
N ASP A 171 -3.07 1.84 -14.38
CA ASP A 171 -2.94 3.22 -13.96
C ASP A 171 -2.46 3.28 -12.51
N GLY A 172 -1.29 3.89 -12.31
CA GLY A 172 -0.76 4.18 -10.98
C GLY A 172 -1.09 5.60 -10.52
N ILE A 173 -0.33 6.10 -9.55
CA ILE A 173 -0.30 7.53 -9.20
C ILE A 173 0.32 8.29 -10.37
N ARG A 174 -0.35 9.32 -10.88
CA ARG A 174 -0.01 10.02 -12.11
C ARG A 174 0.18 11.52 -11.86
N ASP A 175 1.32 12.06 -12.29
CA ASP A 175 1.63 13.50 -12.22
C ASP A 175 1.40 14.21 -13.57
N ASP A 176 0.63 13.59 -14.47
CA ASP A 176 0.27 14.17 -15.75
C ASP A 176 -0.59 15.43 -15.59
N LYS A 177 -0.41 16.40 -16.47
CA LYS A 177 -1.23 17.63 -16.49
C LYS A 177 -2.72 17.31 -16.64
N TYR A 178 -3.05 16.30 -17.45
CA TYR A 178 -4.40 15.78 -17.65
C TYR A 178 -4.34 14.24 -17.61
N LEU A 179 -5.16 13.62 -16.79
CA LEU A 179 -5.21 12.17 -16.68
C LEU A 179 -5.90 11.57 -17.90
N LYS A 180 -5.33 10.49 -18.43
CA LYS A 180 -5.94 9.76 -19.56
C LYS A 180 -7.13 8.95 -19.06
N ASN A 181 -8.24 9.07 -19.77
CA ASN A 181 -9.46 8.35 -19.45
C ASN A 181 -9.33 6.85 -19.78
N SER A 182 -9.88 6.00 -18.92
CA SER A 182 -9.94 4.56 -19.10
C SER A 182 -11.32 3.99 -18.75
N LYS A 183 -11.52 2.70 -18.94
CA LYS A 183 -12.71 1.95 -18.52
C LYS A 183 -12.31 0.56 -17.99
N ARG A 184 -11.08 0.48 -17.48
CA ARG A 184 -10.47 -0.78 -17.06
C ARG A 184 -10.68 -1.08 -15.57
N GLU A 185 -11.26 -0.13 -14.84
CA GLU A 185 -11.46 -0.24 -13.42
C GLU A 185 -12.32 -1.45 -13.07
N THR A 186 -11.93 -2.08 -11.99
CA THR A 186 -12.63 -3.23 -11.43
C THR A 186 -12.92 -3.00 -9.94
N CYS A 187 -13.91 -3.65 -9.41
CA CYS A 187 -14.11 -3.75 -7.96
C CYS A 187 -13.31 -4.94 -7.42
N MET A 188 -12.05 -4.70 -7.04
CA MET A 188 -11.11 -5.73 -6.57
C MET A 188 -11.06 -6.95 -7.51
N GLY A 189 -10.81 -6.70 -8.80
CA GLY A 189 -10.72 -7.71 -9.85
C GLY A 189 -12.06 -8.14 -10.48
N SER A 190 -13.20 -7.75 -9.90
CA SER A 190 -14.52 -8.06 -10.47
C SER A 190 -15.00 -6.93 -11.39
N PRO A 191 -15.57 -7.23 -12.57
CA PRO A 191 -16.14 -6.21 -13.47
C PRO A 191 -17.18 -5.33 -12.76
N ILE A 192 -17.18 -4.04 -13.08
CA ILE A 192 -18.13 -3.07 -12.51
C ILE A 192 -19.42 -3.10 -13.36
N PRO A 193 -20.62 -3.33 -12.76
CA PRO A 193 -21.88 -3.38 -13.49
C PRO A 193 -22.27 -2.03 -14.11
N PHE A 194 -22.98 -2.05 -15.24
CA PHE A 194 -23.56 -0.86 -15.86
C PHE A 194 -24.64 -0.20 -14.97
N ASN A 195 -25.43 -1.03 -14.28
CA ASN A 195 -26.51 -0.55 -13.44
C ASN A 195 -25.97 0.12 -12.16
N GLN A 196 -26.37 1.36 -11.89
CA GLN A 196 -25.88 2.16 -10.77
C GLN A 196 -26.16 1.49 -9.41
N VAL A 197 -27.36 0.97 -9.18
CA VAL A 197 -27.72 0.33 -7.91
C VAL A 197 -26.83 -0.90 -7.67
N ARG A 198 -26.59 -1.69 -8.73
CA ARG A 198 -25.71 -2.87 -8.63
C ARG A 198 -24.26 -2.46 -8.38
N ARG A 199 -23.77 -1.36 -8.99
CA ARG A 199 -22.41 -0.83 -8.73
C ARG A 199 -22.25 -0.44 -7.26
N LEU A 200 -23.19 0.33 -6.72
CA LEU A 200 -23.15 0.77 -5.32
C LEU A 200 -23.23 -0.42 -4.37
N LYS A 201 -24.12 -1.38 -4.64
CA LYS A 201 -24.23 -2.62 -3.87
C LYS A 201 -22.96 -3.43 -3.90
N GLN A 202 -22.32 -3.61 -5.08
CA GLN A 202 -21.06 -4.35 -5.22
C GLN A 202 -19.96 -3.81 -4.30
N ARG A 203 -19.79 -2.49 -4.25
CA ARG A 203 -18.80 -1.83 -3.38
C ARG A 203 -19.11 -2.02 -1.91
N SER A 204 -20.37 -1.81 -1.54
CA SER A 204 -20.82 -1.99 -0.15
C SER A 204 -20.67 -3.43 0.32
N ASP A 205 -21.03 -4.42 -0.50
CA ASP A 205 -20.88 -5.84 -0.18
C ASP A 205 -19.41 -6.20 -0.01
N LYS A 206 -18.53 -5.69 -0.88
CA LYS A 206 -17.09 -5.93 -0.79
C LYS A 206 -16.52 -5.35 0.51
N ILE A 207 -16.86 -4.11 0.84
CA ILE A 207 -16.43 -3.47 2.09
C ILE A 207 -16.95 -4.25 3.29
N ASN A 208 -18.22 -4.60 3.31
CA ASN A 208 -18.84 -5.34 4.42
C ASN A 208 -18.18 -6.71 4.64
N THR A 209 -17.82 -7.40 3.56
CA THR A 209 -17.09 -8.67 3.63
C THR A 209 -15.72 -8.49 4.27
N LEU A 210 -14.94 -7.52 3.79
CA LEU A 210 -13.62 -7.21 4.34
C LEU A 210 -13.72 -6.74 5.79
N PHE A 211 -14.69 -5.88 6.10
CA PHE A 211 -14.93 -5.35 7.44
C PHE A 211 -15.17 -6.46 8.48
N LYS A 212 -15.88 -7.52 8.10
CA LYS A 212 -16.12 -8.69 8.95
C LYS A 212 -14.86 -9.54 9.17
N GLN A 213 -13.99 -9.59 8.16
CA GLN A 213 -12.75 -10.37 8.20
C GLN A 213 -11.63 -9.66 8.96
N ASP A 214 -11.57 -8.33 8.86
CA ASP A 214 -10.51 -7.52 9.45
C ASP A 214 -10.66 -7.41 10.98
N LYS A 215 -9.55 -7.62 11.70
CA LYS A 215 -9.48 -7.59 13.18
C LYS A 215 -8.93 -6.28 13.74
N TYR A 216 -9.06 -5.18 13.00
CA TYR A 216 -8.60 -3.87 13.42
C TYR A 216 -9.63 -3.18 14.33
N ALA A 217 -9.14 -2.49 15.38
CA ALA A 217 -10.01 -1.76 16.32
C ALA A 217 -10.61 -0.49 15.68
N TYR A 218 -9.82 0.18 14.84
CA TYR A 218 -10.28 1.36 14.11
C TYR A 218 -10.46 1.00 12.62
N LYS A 219 -11.69 1.09 12.14
CA LYS A 219 -12.05 0.78 10.74
C LYS A 219 -12.90 1.91 10.15
N ARG A 220 -12.52 2.42 8.96
CA ARG A 220 -13.24 3.51 8.27
C ARG A 220 -13.32 3.26 6.78
N ALA A 221 -14.51 3.48 6.21
CA ALA A 221 -14.71 3.57 4.77
C ALA A 221 -14.72 5.05 4.36
N ILE A 222 -13.95 5.38 3.32
CA ILE A 222 -13.85 6.73 2.77
C ILE A 222 -14.11 6.66 1.27
N PHE A 223 -15.12 7.40 0.82
CA PHE A 223 -15.47 7.54 -0.58
C PHE A 223 -15.02 8.91 -1.08
N VAL A 224 -14.31 8.93 -2.20
CA VAL A 224 -13.78 10.15 -2.80
C VAL A 224 -14.47 10.42 -4.12
N HIS A 225 -15.06 11.59 -4.24
CA HIS A 225 -15.64 12.13 -5.46
C HIS A 225 -14.96 13.45 -5.84
N VAL A 226 -14.91 13.75 -7.13
CA VAL A 226 -14.33 14.98 -7.69
C VAL A 226 -15.31 15.50 -8.73
N ASP A 227 -16.39 16.11 -8.25
CA ASP A 227 -17.37 16.73 -9.14
C ASP A 227 -17.29 18.27 -9.08
N SER A 228 -17.70 18.92 -10.15
CA SER A 228 -17.87 20.36 -10.24
C SER A 228 -19.31 20.67 -10.55
N ARG A 229 -20.00 21.35 -9.66
CA ARG A 229 -21.43 21.61 -9.81
C ARG A 229 -21.77 22.84 -10.62
N ASN A 230 -20.86 23.81 -10.78
CA ASN A 230 -21.17 25.09 -11.44
C ASN A 230 -20.00 25.61 -12.28
N LYS A 231 -20.31 26.06 -13.50
CA LYS A 231 -19.36 26.79 -14.34
C LYS A 231 -19.00 28.13 -13.69
N GLY A 232 -17.72 28.37 -13.50
CA GLY A 232 -17.20 29.67 -13.05
C GLY A 232 -17.28 29.93 -11.54
N HIS A 233 -17.69 28.97 -10.73
CA HIS A 233 -17.68 29.08 -9.29
C HIS A 233 -16.55 28.30 -8.62
N GLN A 234 -16.19 28.77 -7.46
CA GLN A 234 -15.18 28.24 -6.59
C GLN A 234 -15.46 26.78 -6.24
N THR A 235 -14.42 25.98 -6.19
CA THR A 235 -14.48 24.57 -5.77
C THR A 235 -14.68 24.48 -4.25
N ASP A 236 -15.82 23.94 -3.83
CA ASP A 236 -16.10 23.62 -2.44
C ASP A 236 -15.74 22.16 -2.16
N VAL A 237 -15.28 21.88 -0.95
CA VAL A 237 -15.08 20.52 -0.45
C VAL A 237 -16.20 20.19 0.53
N PHE A 238 -16.91 19.11 0.29
CA PHE A 238 -18.01 18.64 1.12
C PHE A 238 -17.62 17.34 1.82
N PHE A 239 -17.95 17.24 3.10
CA PHE A 239 -17.75 16.04 3.89
C PHE A 239 -19.11 15.48 4.30
N TYR A 240 -19.48 14.36 3.70
CA TYR A 240 -20.71 13.64 4.01
C TYR A 240 -20.42 12.55 5.04
N HIS A 241 -21.36 12.27 5.91
CA HIS A 241 -21.26 11.18 6.88
C HIS A 241 -22.59 10.46 7.01
N GLN A 242 -22.55 9.22 7.48
CA GLN A 242 -23.75 8.45 7.73
C GLN A 242 -24.60 9.10 8.84
N ASN A 243 -25.90 9.25 8.58
CA ASN A 243 -26.84 9.74 9.57
C ASN A 243 -26.86 8.83 10.81
N LYS A 244 -27.06 9.41 12.00
CA LYS A 244 -27.07 8.71 13.30
C LYS A 244 -25.77 7.97 13.66
N ASN A 245 -24.66 8.24 12.97
CA ASN A 245 -23.33 7.69 13.31
C ASN A 245 -22.42 8.80 13.85
N SER A 246 -22.28 8.85 15.17
CA SER A 246 -21.50 9.89 15.86
C SER A 246 -20.02 9.89 15.48
N GLU A 247 -19.41 8.73 15.27
CA GLU A 247 -18.01 8.61 14.91
C GLU A 247 -17.74 9.13 13.48
N SER A 248 -18.60 8.81 12.51
CA SER A 248 -18.46 9.34 11.16
C SER A 248 -18.73 10.84 11.11
N LYS A 249 -19.68 11.35 11.90
CA LYS A 249 -19.92 12.80 12.08
C LYS A 249 -18.69 13.49 12.68
N HIS A 250 -18.07 12.90 13.70
CA HIS A 250 -16.86 13.44 14.31
C HIS A 250 -15.70 13.48 13.30
N LEU A 251 -15.46 12.41 12.54
CA LEU A 251 -14.45 12.37 11.50
C LEU A 251 -14.68 13.45 10.43
N ALA A 252 -15.89 13.55 9.90
CA ALA A 252 -16.25 14.57 8.91
C ALA A 252 -16.00 16.00 9.44
N LYS A 253 -16.36 16.28 10.70
CA LYS A 253 -16.09 17.56 11.36
C LYS A 253 -14.58 17.82 11.47
N THR A 254 -13.80 16.82 11.89
CA THR A 254 -12.34 16.93 12.01
C THR A 254 -11.69 17.20 10.65
N MET A 255 -12.08 16.47 9.62
CA MET A 255 -11.60 16.68 8.25
C MET A 255 -11.93 18.10 7.78
N ARG A 256 -13.19 18.55 7.93
CA ARG A 256 -13.60 19.92 7.59
C ARG A 256 -12.74 20.97 8.27
N THR A 257 -12.53 20.84 9.58
CA THR A 257 -11.72 21.78 10.36
C THR A 257 -10.26 21.81 9.86
N THR A 258 -9.68 20.63 9.62
CA THR A 258 -8.31 20.49 9.11
C THR A 258 -8.15 21.14 7.74
N PHE A 259 -9.07 20.88 6.80
CA PHE A 259 -9.08 21.50 5.48
C PHE A 259 -9.27 23.00 5.56
N THR A 260 -10.24 23.48 6.35
CA THR A 260 -10.46 24.93 6.56
C THR A 260 -9.18 25.60 7.07
N HIS A 261 -8.51 25.02 8.07
CA HIS A 261 -7.28 25.58 8.60
C HIS A 261 -6.14 25.58 7.56
N LYS A 262 -6.01 24.48 6.79
CA LYS A 262 -4.98 24.36 5.77
C LYS A 262 -5.17 25.35 4.62
N TYR A 263 -6.40 25.48 4.11
CA TYR A 263 -6.67 26.26 2.92
C TYR A 263 -7.01 27.74 3.18
N LYS A 264 -7.33 28.14 4.41
CA LYS A 264 -7.49 29.56 4.77
C LYS A 264 -6.18 30.33 4.77
N LYS A 265 -5.06 29.68 4.98
CA LYS A 265 -3.74 30.35 5.00
C LYS A 265 -3.19 30.73 3.62
N PRO A 266 -3.31 29.88 2.56
CA PRO A 266 -2.82 30.23 1.22
C PRO A 266 -3.88 30.63 0.22
N VAL A 267 -5.18 30.34 0.44
CA VAL A 267 -6.25 30.56 -0.55
C VAL A 267 -7.48 31.14 0.14
N SER A 268 -7.74 32.41 -0.08
CA SER A 268 -8.75 33.20 0.64
C SER A 268 -10.22 32.85 0.36
N TYR A 269 -10.53 31.82 -0.43
CA TYR A 269 -11.89 31.64 -0.96
C TYR A 269 -12.43 30.19 -0.98
N THR A 270 -11.97 29.29 -0.13
CA THR A 270 -12.48 27.90 -0.11
C THR A 270 -13.55 27.73 0.97
N HIS A 271 -14.77 27.41 0.59
CA HIS A 271 -15.84 27.04 1.51
C HIS A 271 -15.83 25.54 1.76
N LEU A 272 -15.79 25.16 3.03
CA LEU A 272 -15.79 23.75 3.46
C LEU A 272 -17.05 23.51 4.29
N ARG A 273 -17.84 22.51 3.91
CA ARG A 273 -19.05 22.11 4.61
C ARG A 273 -19.04 20.61 4.90
N ALA A 274 -19.56 20.23 6.06
CA ALA A 274 -19.88 18.85 6.35
C ALA A 274 -21.42 18.73 6.30
N HIS A 275 -21.91 17.76 5.55
CA HIS A 275 -23.33 17.49 5.39
C HIS A 275 -23.67 16.13 6.00
N GLU A 276 -24.81 16.05 6.66
CA GLU A 276 -25.42 14.79 7.02
C GLU A 276 -26.13 14.26 5.77
N THR A 277 -25.79 13.05 5.34
CA THR A 277 -26.57 12.39 4.29
C THR A 277 -27.71 11.65 4.94
N GLY A 278 -28.94 11.93 4.50
CA GLY A 278 -30.05 11.01 4.72
C GLY A 278 -29.71 9.64 4.13
N ALA A 279 -30.20 8.58 4.73
CA ALA A 279 -29.97 7.21 4.25
C ALA A 279 -30.34 7.10 2.77
N TYR A 280 -29.42 6.57 1.97
CA TYR A 280 -29.74 5.97 0.68
C TYR A 280 -30.11 4.51 0.88
#